data_1fb10a9470dda502fa8691e1fe98832e
#
_entry.id   1fb10a9470dda502fa8691e1fe98832e
#
_cell.length_a   1.000
_cell.length_b   1.000
_cell.length_c   1.000
_cell.angle_alpha   90.00
_cell.angle_beta   90.00
_cell.angle_gamma   90.00
#
_symmetry.space_group_name_H-M   'P 1'
#
loop_
_entity.id
_entity.type
_entity.pdbx_description
1 polymer ?
#
loop_
_entity_poly.entity_id
_entity_poly.type
_entity_poly.pdbx_seq_one_letter_code
_entity_poly.pdbx_strand_id
1 'polypeptide(L)'
;MSKQRIERVDSLPLIVYWLTKMRIQEAIDAIWQPHPYWQGLSYGQLAVLFVAYVLYTHTHRLCEMEDWLNSHRTLLEKLTGWRIGVKEATDDRIGHMIEIIGCEEEKAIRLQRQVGQNLIQAYALPTEIVRYDTTSFSVYHTVPENGAGQGILGFGHSKDHRADLLQFKQGLGSLDPAGVPLFTNTVGGPCADDPLYLPAWEEMVKTIGHARFLYVADCKAAALLTRATIDHKKGYYFVSLTHDWRNS
;
A
#
# COMPACT_ATOMS: atom_id res chain seq x y z
N MET A 1 28.12 -24.68 29.04
CA MET A 1 27.32 -25.39 28.04
C MET A 1 26.51 -24.35 27.27
N SER A 2 26.78 -24.15 25.99
CA SER A 2 25.96 -23.26 25.15
C SER A 2 24.58 -23.90 25.00
N LYS A 3 23.53 -23.21 25.46
CA LYS A 3 22.15 -23.66 25.23
C LYS A 3 21.91 -23.71 23.71
N GLN A 4 21.69 -24.90 23.18
CA GLN A 4 21.30 -25.08 21.79
C GLN A 4 19.91 -24.44 21.61
N ARG A 5 19.81 -23.51 20.67
CA ARG A 5 18.55 -22.84 20.31
C ARG A 5 18.08 -23.38 18.95
N ILE A 6 16.82 -23.79 18.91
CA ILE A 6 16.17 -24.24 17.67
C ILE A 6 15.20 -23.14 17.26
N GLU A 7 15.32 -22.66 16.02
CA GLU A 7 14.42 -21.65 15.43
C GLU A 7 13.70 -22.27 14.22
N ARG A 8 12.43 -21.96 14.09
CA ARG A 8 11.63 -22.35 12.93
C ARG A 8 11.94 -21.43 11.77
N VAL A 9 12.17 -21.99 10.59
CA VAL A 9 12.64 -21.23 9.41
C VAL A 9 11.51 -20.96 8.43
N ASP A 10 10.76 -21.99 8.04
CA ASP A 10 9.63 -21.99 7.09
C ASP A 10 9.83 -21.01 5.89
N SER A 11 8.84 -20.15 5.64
CA SER A 11 8.86 -19.17 4.55
C SER A 11 9.62 -17.86 4.85
N LEU A 12 10.11 -17.67 6.08
CA LEU A 12 10.69 -16.41 6.52
C LEU A 12 11.90 -15.95 5.68
N PRO A 13 12.85 -16.84 5.28
CA PRO A 13 13.95 -16.44 4.40
C PRO A 13 13.47 -15.92 3.04
N LEU A 14 12.43 -16.52 2.48
CA LEU A 14 11.85 -16.10 1.21
C LEU A 14 11.18 -14.73 1.32
N ILE A 15 10.41 -14.51 2.37
CA ILE A 15 9.75 -13.23 2.65
C ILE A 15 10.80 -12.11 2.81
N VAL A 16 11.81 -12.32 3.64
CA VAL A 16 12.88 -11.33 3.87
C VAL A 16 13.66 -11.06 2.57
N TYR A 17 13.98 -12.11 1.80
CA TYR A 17 14.65 -11.95 0.51
C TYR A 17 13.85 -11.03 -0.44
N TRP A 18 12.54 -11.24 -0.56
CA TRP A 18 11.71 -10.42 -1.45
C TRP A 18 11.58 -8.98 -0.95
N LEU A 19 11.38 -8.74 0.34
CA LEU A 19 11.33 -7.40 0.92
C LEU A 19 12.65 -6.63 0.72
N THR A 20 13.79 -7.32 0.84
CA THR A 20 15.11 -6.75 0.55
C THR A 20 15.28 -6.44 -0.92
N LYS A 21 14.89 -7.36 -1.81
CA LYS A 21 14.97 -7.17 -3.27
C LYS A 21 14.11 -5.98 -3.74
N MET A 22 12.96 -5.75 -3.12
CA MET A 22 12.11 -4.58 -3.36
C MET A 22 12.65 -3.30 -2.72
N ARG A 23 13.73 -3.37 -1.95
CA ARG A 23 14.37 -2.23 -1.29
C ARG A 23 13.40 -1.44 -0.40
N ILE A 24 12.54 -2.15 0.33
CA ILE A 24 11.50 -1.53 1.18
C ILE A 24 12.14 -0.69 2.29
N GLN A 25 13.18 -1.21 2.94
CA GLN A 25 13.91 -0.47 3.97
C GLN A 25 14.40 0.87 3.45
N GLU A 26 15.16 0.86 2.37
CA GLU A 26 15.80 2.06 1.81
C GLU A 26 14.75 3.08 1.34
N ALA A 27 13.63 2.61 0.78
CA ALA A 27 12.55 3.49 0.35
C ALA A 27 11.93 4.25 1.53
N ILE A 28 11.72 3.58 2.66
CA ILE A 28 11.18 4.19 3.87
C ILE A 28 12.21 5.11 4.52
N ASP A 29 13.43 4.63 4.72
CA ASP A 29 14.50 5.38 5.38
C ASP A 29 14.91 6.64 4.60
N ALA A 30 14.71 6.67 3.27
CA ALA A 30 14.95 7.87 2.46
C ALA A 30 13.88 8.97 2.68
N ILE A 31 12.70 8.61 3.18
CA ILE A 31 11.57 9.54 3.36
C ILE A 31 11.42 9.97 4.83
N TRP A 32 11.56 9.02 5.74
CA TRP A 32 11.40 9.24 7.17
C TRP A 32 12.69 8.95 7.91
N GLN A 33 13.28 9.99 8.46
CA GLN A 33 14.47 9.89 9.32
C GLN A 33 14.00 9.88 10.78
N PRO A 34 14.43 8.91 11.60
CA PRO A 34 14.12 8.93 13.01
C PRO A 34 14.84 10.10 13.69
N HIS A 35 14.30 10.51 14.84
CA HIS A 35 14.92 11.55 15.66
C HIS A 35 16.38 11.20 16.01
N PRO A 36 17.32 12.16 16.09
CA PRO A 36 18.73 11.88 16.39
C PRO A 36 19.00 11.06 17.67
N TYR A 37 18.11 11.10 18.64
CA TYR A 37 18.17 10.28 19.85
C TYR A 37 17.53 8.90 19.74
N TRP A 38 16.96 8.58 18.57
CA TRP A 38 16.43 7.25 18.29
C TRP A 38 17.56 6.22 18.30
N GLN A 39 17.37 5.14 19.05
CA GLN A 39 18.34 4.04 19.12
C GLN A 39 17.74 2.76 18.54
N GLY A 40 18.60 1.89 18.02
CA GLY A 40 18.20 0.61 17.44
C GLY A 40 17.85 0.71 15.96
N LEU A 41 16.90 -0.11 15.54
CA LEU A 41 16.53 -0.25 14.13
C LEU A 41 15.86 1.01 13.57
N SER A 42 16.13 1.32 12.29
CA SER A 42 15.47 2.40 11.55
C SER A 42 13.99 2.10 11.33
N TYR A 43 13.23 3.11 10.88
CA TYR A 43 11.81 2.91 10.53
C TYR A 43 11.65 1.91 9.37
N GLY A 44 12.53 1.96 8.37
CA GLY A 44 12.51 1.00 7.27
C GLY A 44 12.82 -0.42 7.71
N GLN A 45 13.78 -0.61 8.62
CA GLN A 45 14.08 -1.92 9.19
C GLN A 45 12.92 -2.47 10.01
N LEU A 46 12.29 -1.62 10.85
CA LEU A 46 11.11 -2.00 11.62
C LEU A 46 9.94 -2.37 10.71
N ALA A 47 9.72 -1.61 9.64
CA ALA A 47 8.67 -1.88 8.67
C ALA A 47 8.88 -3.22 7.93
N VAL A 48 10.11 -3.53 7.53
CA VAL A 48 10.44 -4.84 6.93
C VAL A 48 10.15 -5.98 7.90
N LEU A 49 10.54 -5.83 9.18
CA LEU A 49 10.25 -6.85 10.19
C LEU A 49 8.75 -6.98 10.46
N PHE A 50 8.01 -5.87 10.50
CA PHE A 50 6.56 -5.89 10.68
C PHE A 50 5.85 -6.58 9.51
N VAL A 51 6.20 -6.24 8.27
CA VAL A 51 5.63 -6.89 7.07
C VAL A 51 5.99 -8.37 7.05
N ALA A 52 7.24 -8.73 7.40
CA ALA A 52 7.64 -10.13 7.50
C ALA A 52 6.85 -10.89 8.57
N TYR A 53 6.61 -10.27 9.74
CA TYR A 53 5.78 -10.82 10.80
C TYR A 53 4.35 -11.08 10.33
N VAL A 54 3.71 -10.07 9.70
CA VAL A 54 2.33 -10.20 9.21
C VAL A 54 2.20 -11.30 8.15
N LEU A 55 3.12 -11.36 7.19
CA LEU A 55 3.11 -12.37 6.13
C LEU A 55 3.40 -13.78 6.65
N TYR A 56 4.25 -13.89 7.68
CA TYR A 56 4.62 -15.18 8.26
C TYR A 56 3.56 -15.74 9.20
N THR A 57 2.96 -14.88 10.03
CA THR A 57 2.02 -15.29 11.09
C THR A 57 0.55 -15.20 10.71
N HIS A 58 0.24 -14.48 9.60
CA HIS A 58 -1.12 -14.14 9.18
C HIS A 58 -1.90 -13.33 10.25
N THR A 59 -1.19 -12.61 11.12
CA THR A 59 -1.78 -11.70 12.11
C THR A 59 -1.06 -10.35 12.09
N HIS A 60 -1.73 -9.32 12.54
CA HIS A 60 -1.19 -7.96 12.63
C HIS A 60 -1.22 -7.43 14.08
N ARG A 61 -1.34 -8.32 15.07
CA ARG A 61 -1.37 -7.97 16.49
C ARG A 61 0.00 -7.51 16.96
N LEU A 62 0.14 -6.22 17.26
CA LEU A 62 1.43 -5.64 17.65
C LEU A 62 1.97 -6.26 18.95
N CYS A 63 1.10 -6.55 19.92
CA CYS A 63 1.49 -7.15 21.20
C CYS A 63 2.15 -8.54 21.09
N GLU A 64 1.99 -9.25 19.99
CA GLU A 64 2.60 -10.57 19.77
C GLU A 64 3.95 -10.47 19.02
N MET A 65 4.26 -9.30 18.43
CA MET A 65 5.40 -9.13 17.55
C MET A 65 6.74 -9.20 18.30
N GLU A 66 6.83 -8.69 19.54
CA GLU A 66 8.07 -8.74 20.34
C GLU A 66 8.50 -10.18 20.60
N ASP A 67 7.57 -11.05 21.02
CA ASP A 67 7.84 -12.46 21.28
C ASP A 67 8.21 -13.20 20.00
N TRP A 68 7.49 -12.93 18.91
CA TRP A 68 7.83 -13.50 17.59
C TRP A 68 9.23 -13.10 17.14
N LEU A 69 9.57 -11.81 17.22
CA LEU A 69 10.89 -11.31 16.84
C LEU A 69 11.99 -11.96 17.69
N ASN A 70 11.79 -12.03 18.99
CA ASN A 70 12.75 -12.64 19.89
C ASN A 70 12.94 -14.15 19.62
N SER A 71 11.88 -14.85 19.19
CA SER A 71 11.96 -16.27 18.83
C SER A 71 12.69 -16.53 17.51
N HIS A 72 12.71 -15.59 16.57
CA HIS A 72 13.34 -15.68 15.25
C HIS A 72 14.58 -14.78 15.09
N ARG A 73 15.03 -14.14 16.18
CA ARG A 73 16.06 -13.10 16.13
C ARG A 73 17.35 -13.53 15.46
N THR A 74 17.89 -14.69 15.82
CA THR A 74 19.16 -15.18 15.25
C THR A 74 19.07 -15.43 13.76
N LEU A 75 17.93 -15.97 13.31
CA LEU A 75 17.65 -16.17 11.89
C LEU A 75 17.56 -14.82 11.16
N LEU A 76 16.77 -13.88 11.68
CA LEU A 76 16.58 -12.56 11.08
C LEU A 76 17.88 -11.76 11.01
N GLU A 77 18.70 -11.80 12.07
CA GLU A 77 20.04 -11.18 12.05
C GLU A 77 20.94 -11.77 10.95
N LYS A 78 20.88 -13.08 10.73
CA LYS A 78 21.66 -13.73 9.65
C LYS A 78 21.13 -13.39 8.27
N LEU A 79 19.82 -13.27 8.10
CA LEU A 79 19.21 -12.97 6.80
C LEU A 79 19.39 -11.51 6.39
N THR A 80 19.33 -10.58 7.35
CA THR A 80 19.35 -9.14 7.09
C THR A 80 20.72 -8.50 7.28
N GLY A 81 21.59 -9.13 8.09
CA GLY A 81 22.84 -8.52 8.54
C GLY A 81 22.66 -7.47 9.62
N TRP A 82 21.45 -7.23 10.11
CA TRP A 82 21.18 -6.24 11.14
C TRP A 82 21.48 -6.79 12.53
N ARG A 83 21.78 -5.88 13.48
CA ARG A 83 21.83 -6.23 14.90
C ARG A 83 20.47 -5.90 15.51
N ILE A 84 19.76 -6.91 15.99
CA ILE A 84 18.40 -6.79 16.49
C ILE A 84 18.41 -6.89 18.02
N GLY A 85 18.05 -5.80 18.71
CA GLY A 85 17.90 -5.77 20.17
C GLY A 85 16.67 -6.54 20.65
N VAL A 86 16.60 -6.80 21.95
CA VAL A 86 15.49 -7.55 22.56
C VAL A 86 14.16 -6.79 22.49
N LYS A 87 14.21 -5.45 22.63
CA LYS A 87 13.03 -4.57 22.67
C LYS A 87 12.84 -3.75 21.40
N GLU A 88 13.26 -4.27 20.26
CA GLU A 88 13.13 -3.54 18.99
C GLU A 88 11.70 -3.49 18.45
N ALA A 89 10.90 -4.52 18.73
CA ALA A 89 9.54 -4.65 18.20
C ALA A 89 8.47 -4.62 19.28
N THR A 90 8.61 -3.73 20.27
CA THR A 90 7.52 -3.45 21.20
C THR A 90 6.35 -2.84 20.44
N ASP A 91 5.13 -3.05 20.92
CA ASP A 91 3.90 -2.50 20.34
C ASP A 91 3.95 -0.97 20.19
N ASP A 92 4.48 -0.26 21.19
CA ASP A 92 4.70 1.19 21.14
C ASP A 92 5.64 1.61 19.99
N ARG A 93 6.75 0.91 19.79
CA ARG A 93 7.72 1.25 18.73
C ARG A 93 7.15 0.98 17.33
N ILE A 94 6.47 -0.14 17.17
CA ILE A 94 5.83 -0.49 15.89
C ILE A 94 4.63 0.42 15.64
N GLY A 95 3.82 0.71 16.66
CA GLY A 95 2.71 1.66 16.57
C GLY A 95 3.19 3.05 16.16
N HIS A 96 4.25 3.57 16.77
CA HIS A 96 4.84 4.84 16.42
C HIS A 96 5.36 4.87 14.97
N MET A 97 6.05 3.82 14.52
CA MET A 97 6.50 3.71 13.14
C MET A 97 5.32 3.73 12.15
N ILE A 98 4.24 2.98 12.43
CA ILE A 98 3.03 2.96 11.60
C ILE A 98 2.38 4.35 11.56
N GLU A 99 2.27 5.03 12.69
CA GLU A 99 1.73 6.39 12.80
C GLU A 99 2.53 7.38 11.95
N ILE A 100 3.85 7.40 12.12
CA ILE A 100 4.76 8.28 11.36
C ILE A 100 4.63 8.04 9.84
N ILE A 101 4.57 6.79 9.40
CA ILE A 101 4.42 6.46 7.97
C ILE A 101 3.02 6.85 7.47
N GLY A 102 1.99 6.71 8.30
CA GLY A 102 0.60 6.93 7.91
C GLY A 102 0.10 8.37 8.02
N CYS A 103 0.74 9.25 8.80
CA CYS A 103 0.20 10.58 9.08
C CYS A 103 0.43 11.62 7.97
N GLU A 104 1.33 11.36 7.00
CA GLU A 104 1.67 12.31 5.94
C GLU A 104 1.35 11.73 4.55
N GLU A 105 0.19 12.06 4.01
CA GLU A 105 -0.32 11.53 2.73
C GLU A 105 0.67 11.71 1.57
N GLU A 106 1.27 12.89 1.42
CA GLU A 106 2.23 13.15 0.34
C GLU A 106 3.47 12.25 0.43
N LYS A 107 3.96 11.98 1.63
CA LYS A 107 5.09 11.07 1.86
C LYS A 107 4.68 9.61 1.59
N ALA A 108 3.47 9.22 1.98
CA ALA A 108 2.93 7.89 1.68
C ALA A 108 2.82 7.65 0.17
N ILE A 109 2.35 8.64 -0.60
CA ILE A 109 2.32 8.58 -2.08
C ILE A 109 3.74 8.48 -2.65
N ARG A 110 4.71 9.23 -2.11
CA ARG A 110 6.12 9.11 -2.52
C ARG A 110 6.69 7.73 -2.24
N LEU A 111 6.36 7.12 -1.10
CA LEU A 111 6.76 5.76 -0.77
C LEU A 111 6.19 4.76 -1.77
N GLN A 112 4.88 4.82 -2.05
CA GLN A 112 4.24 3.94 -3.03
C GLN A 112 4.94 4.05 -4.40
N ARG A 113 5.21 5.27 -4.85
CA ARG A 113 5.92 5.53 -6.11
C ARG A 113 7.31 4.88 -6.12
N GLN A 114 8.10 5.08 -5.06
CA GLN A 114 9.44 4.52 -4.95
C GLN A 114 9.41 2.98 -4.92
N VAL A 115 8.48 2.40 -4.15
CA VAL A 115 8.30 0.94 -4.09
C VAL A 115 7.84 0.39 -5.45
N GLY A 116 6.91 1.07 -6.13
CA GLY A 116 6.47 0.70 -7.49
C GLY A 116 7.62 0.71 -8.50
N GLN A 117 8.47 1.74 -8.47
CA GLN A 117 9.69 1.80 -9.31
C GLN A 117 10.66 0.68 -9.00
N ASN A 118 10.88 0.40 -7.72
CA ASN A 118 11.76 -0.70 -7.30
C ASN A 118 11.22 -2.06 -7.75
N LEU A 119 9.89 -2.28 -7.68
CA LEU A 119 9.22 -3.48 -8.17
C LEU A 119 9.43 -3.66 -9.69
N ILE A 120 9.16 -2.61 -10.47
CA ILE A 120 9.35 -2.66 -11.92
C ILE A 120 10.80 -3.02 -12.27
N GLN A 121 11.77 -2.40 -11.62
CA GLN A 121 13.19 -2.67 -11.86
C GLN A 121 13.61 -4.06 -11.38
N ALA A 122 13.21 -4.47 -10.17
CA ALA A 122 13.64 -5.72 -9.55
C ALA A 122 13.15 -6.97 -10.32
N TYR A 123 11.99 -6.85 -10.97
CA TYR A 123 11.33 -7.96 -11.67
C TYR A 123 11.25 -7.77 -13.18
N ALA A 124 11.80 -6.67 -13.72
CA ALA A 124 11.67 -6.28 -15.13
C ALA A 124 10.22 -6.38 -15.60
N LEU A 125 9.30 -5.78 -14.81
CA LEU A 125 7.86 -5.88 -15.08
C LEU A 125 7.50 -5.13 -16.38
N PRO A 126 6.62 -5.71 -17.21
CA PRO A 126 6.07 -5.03 -18.36
C PRO A 126 5.21 -3.85 -17.88
N THR A 127 5.29 -2.72 -18.58
CA THR A 127 4.59 -1.48 -18.20
C THR A 127 3.61 -0.98 -19.27
N GLU A 128 3.26 -1.83 -20.22
CA GLU A 128 2.44 -1.50 -21.37
C GLU A 128 0.95 -1.39 -21.05
N ILE A 129 0.49 -2.09 -20.00
CA ILE A 129 -0.93 -2.12 -19.62
C ILE A 129 -1.05 -1.89 -18.12
N VAL A 130 -1.86 -0.91 -17.77
CA VAL A 130 -2.17 -0.53 -16.39
C VAL A 130 -3.67 -0.57 -16.18
N ARG A 131 -4.12 -1.24 -15.12
CA ARG A 131 -5.53 -1.24 -14.70
C ARG A 131 -5.72 -0.39 -13.47
N TYR A 132 -6.87 0.26 -13.40
CA TYR A 132 -7.33 0.93 -12.18
C TYR A 132 -8.81 0.67 -11.97
N ASP A 133 -9.16 0.30 -10.75
CA ASP A 133 -10.54 0.14 -10.31
C ASP A 133 -10.70 0.58 -8.87
N THR A 134 -11.94 0.86 -8.48
CA THR A 134 -12.32 1.26 -7.13
C THR A 134 -13.32 0.27 -6.55
N THR A 135 -13.19 -0.01 -5.26
CA THR A 135 -14.15 -0.81 -4.52
C THR A 135 -14.56 -0.13 -3.22
N SER A 136 -15.74 -0.45 -2.70
CA SER A 136 -16.23 0.04 -1.41
C SER A 136 -16.12 -1.05 -0.36
N PHE A 137 -15.70 -0.69 0.84
CA PHE A 137 -15.66 -1.57 2.01
C PHE A 137 -16.66 -1.08 3.04
N SER A 138 -17.61 -1.94 3.41
CA SER A 138 -18.56 -1.68 4.48
C SER A 138 -18.00 -2.11 5.84
N VAL A 139 -18.19 -1.29 6.86
CA VAL A 139 -17.64 -1.50 8.20
C VAL A 139 -18.77 -1.77 9.19
N TYR A 140 -18.64 -2.87 9.94
CA TYR A 140 -19.64 -3.35 10.89
C TYR A 140 -19.24 -3.00 12.32
N HIS A 141 -19.24 -1.72 12.69
CA HIS A 141 -19.10 -1.32 14.08
C HIS A 141 -20.11 -0.24 14.46
N THR A 142 -20.24 -0.01 15.74
CA THR A 142 -21.20 0.93 16.28
C THR A 142 -20.98 2.32 15.69
N VAL A 143 -22.04 2.87 15.09
CA VAL A 143 -22.02 4.25 14.61
C VAL A 143 -22.00 5.17 15.83
N PRO A 144 -21.13 6.19 15.89
CA PRO A 144 -21.14 7.16 16.97
C PRO A 144 -22.54 7.83 17.11
N GLU A 145 -22.93 8.15 18.34
CA GLU A 145 -24.27 8.73 18.64
C GLU A 145 -24.57 10.03 17.87
N ASN A 146 -23.53 10.78 17.48
CA ASN A 146 -23.66 11.98 16.65
C ASN A 146 -23.92 11.68 15.17
N GLY A 147 -23.99 10.40 14.74
CA GLY A 147 -24.25 9.99 13.37
C GLY A 147 -23.15 10.37 12.36
N ALA A 148 -22.07 11.01 12.79
CA ALA A 148 -20.97 11.40 11.92
C ALA A 148 -19.96 10.26 11.81
N GLY A 149 -19.51 9.97 10.58
CA GLY A 149 -18.35 9.12 10.35
C GLY A 149 -17.09 9.76 10.94
N GLN A 150 -16.14 8.94 11.36
CA GLN A 150 -14.82 9.40 11.81
C GLN A 150 -13.78 9.23 10.71
N GLY A 151 -13.06 10.31 10.39
CA GLY A 151 -12.00 10.28 9.39
C GLY A 151 -12.52 9.91 7.99
N ILE A 152 -12.01 8.80 7.43
CA ILE A 152 -12.41 8.31 6.10
C ILE A 152 -13.73 7.51 6.10
N LEU A 153 -14.26 7.17 7.27
CA LEU A 153 -15.51 6.41 7.37
C LEU A 153 -16.71 7.35 7.21
N GLY A 154 -17.60 7.04 6.28
CA GLY A 154 -18.80 7.81 6.04
C GLY A 154 -19.87 6.99 5.34
N PHE A 155 -21.13 7.42 5.43
CA PHE A 155 -22.21 6.81 4.67
C PHE A 155 -22.11 7.20 3.18
N GLY A 156 -22.34 6.25 2.27
CA GLY A 156 -22.26 6.50 0.84
C GLY A 156 -22.97 5.42 0.02
N HIS A 157 -22.86 5.50 -1.29
CA HIS A 157 -23.40 4.47 -2.19
C HIS A 157 -22.42 3.30 -2.26
N SER A 158 -22.77 2.22 -1.58
CA SER A 158 -22.05 0.94 -1.64
C SER A 158 -22.51 0.14 -2.87
N LYS A 159 -21.58 -0.53 -3.55
CA LYS A 159 -21.88 -1.52 -4.59
C LYS A 159 -22.75 -2.68 -4.04
N ASP A 160 -22.69 -2.92 -2.72
CA ASP A 160 -23.45 -3.95 -2.01
C ASP A 160 -24.83 -3.47 -1.52
N HIS A 161 -25.26 -2.27 -1.92
CA HIS A 161 -26.54 -1.64 -1.51
C HIS A 161 -26.72 -1.50 0.01
N ARG A 162 -25.63 -1.35 0.77
CA ARG A 162 -25.61 -1.20 2.23
C ARG A 162 -25.33 0.27 2.61
N ALA A 163 -26.25 1.17 2.19
CA ALA A 163 -26.17 2.58 2.53
C ALA A 163 -26.35 2.87 4.04
N ASP A 164 -26.79 1.85 4.79
CA ASP A 164 -26.94 1.86 6.24
C ASP A 164 -25.63 1.66 7.02
N LEU A 165 -24.55 1.26 6.35
CA LEU A 165 -23.25 1.02 6.97
C LEU A 165 -22.27 2.15 6.66
N LEU A 166 -21.39 2.43 7.63
CA LEU A 166 -20.20 3.23 7.37
C LEU A 166 -19.30 2.49 6.38
N GLN A 167 -18.69 3.24 5.47
CA GLN A 167 -17.85 2.67 4.42
C GLN A 167 -16.69 3.61 4.08
N PHE A 168 -15.69 3.04 3.44
CA PHE A 168 -14.63 3.76 2.75
C PHE A 168 -14.42 3.13 1.37
N LYS A 169 -13.74 3.84 0.49
CA LYS A 169 -13.40 3.33 -0.84
C LYS A 169 -11.90 3.16 -0.98
N GLN A 170 -11.53 2.11 -1.68
CA GLN A 170 -10.15 1.78 -2.02
C GLN A 170 -10.01 1.74 -3.54
N GLY A 171 -9.10 2.55 -4.07
CA GLY A 171 -8.66 2.44 -5.45
C GLY A 171 -7.39 1.60 -5.54
N LEU A 172 -7.26 0.81 -6.60
CA LEU A 172 -6.08 -0.01 -6.86
C LEU A 172 -5.65 0.11 -8.32
N GLY A 173 -4.43 0.55 -8.52
CA GLY A 173 -3.73 0.54 -9.81
C GLY A 173 -2.74 -0.61 -9.88
N SER A 174 -2.79 -1.40 -10.95
CA SER A 174 -1.93 -2.58 -11.12
C SER A 174 -1.40 -2.73 -12.53
N LEU A 175 -0.26 -3.42 -12.68
CA LEU A 175 0.34 -3.79 -13.96
C LEU A 175 -0.18 -5.14 -14.43
N ASP A 176 -0.57 -5.23 -15.71
CA ASP A 176 -0.84 -6.49 -16.39
C ASP A 176 0.46 -7.10 -16.98
N PRO A 177 0.49 -8.42 -17.22
CA PRO A 177 -0.56 -9.40 -16.96
C PRO A 177 -0.56 -9.96 -15.52
N ALA A 178 0.44 -9.63 -14.70
CA ALA A 178 0.62 -10.25 -13.39
C ALA A 178 -0.26 -9.65 -12.28
N GLY A 179 -0.96 -8.54 -12.54
CA GLY A 179 -1.79 -7.87 -11.55
C GLY A 179 -0.98 -7.24 -10.41
N VAL A 180 0.28 -6.85 -10.66
CA VAL A 180 1.16 -6.30 -9.62
C VAL A 180 0.69 -4.92 -9.19
N PRO A 181 0.33 -4.72 -7.91
CA PRO A 181 -0.07 -3.41 -7.40
C PRO A 181 1.05 -2.37 -7.52
N LEU A 182 0.73 -1.20 -8.06
CA LEU A 182 1.65 -0.05 -8.13
C LEU A 182 1.17 1.14 -7.32
N PHE A 183 -0.14 1.32 -7.23
CA PHE A 183 -0.75 2.47 -6.61
C PHE A 183 -2.03 2.08 -5.89
N THR A 184 -2.24 2.66 -4.73
CA THR A 184 -3.48 2.54 -3.98
C THR A 184 -3.82 3.88 -3.35
N ASN A 185 -5.10 4.18 -3.29
CA ASN A 185 -5.62 5.34 -2.57
C ASN A 185 -6.86 4.94 -1.78
N THR A 186 -7.00 5.52 -0.60
CA THR A 186 -8.15 5.32 0.27
C THR A 186 -8.88 6.64 0.42
N VAL A 187 -10.18 6.65 0.13
CA VAL A 187 -11.02 7.87 0.22
C VAL A 187 -12.29 7.60 1.02
N GLY A 188 -12.92 8.68 1.49
CA GLY A 188 -14.16 8.57 2.26
C GLY A 188 -15.30 7.91 1.49
N GLY A 189 -16.17 7.19 2.21
CA GLY A 189 -17.30 6.49 1.63
C GLY A 189 -18.22 7.34 0.73
N PRO A 190 -18.52 8.61 1.07
CA PRO A 190 -19.34 9.50 0.24
C PRO A 190 -18.66 9.98 -1.05
N CYS A 191 -17.34 9.78 -1.19
CA CYS A 191 -16.60 10.28 -2.34
C CYS A 191 -17.13 9.67 -3.64
N ALA A 192 -17.31 10.49 -4.68
CA ALA A 192 -17.62 10.01 -6.02
C ALA A 192 -16.40 9.29 -6.62
N ASP A 193 -16.63 8.32 -7.51
CA ASP A 193 -15.55 7.54 -8.13
C ASP A 193 -14.87 8.32 -9.27
N ASP A 194 -15.65 9.03 -10.09
CA ASP A 194 -15.16 9.69 -11.31
C ASP A 194 -13.90 10.57 -11.10
N PRO A 195 -13.78 11.40 -10.03
CA PRO A 195 -12.62 12.23 -9.79
C PRO A 195 -11.34 11.44 -9.44
N LEU A 196 -11.43 10.15 -9.13
CA LEU A 196 -10.28 9.36 -8.67
C LEU A 196 -9.42 8.85 -9.83
N TYR A 197 -9.99 8.71 -11.03
CA TYR A 197 -9.34 8.04 -12.17
C TYR A 197 -8.18 8.85 -12.76
N LEU A 198 -8.34 10.16 -12.92
CA LEU A 198 -7.29 11.00 -13.49
C LEU A 198 -6.09 11.16 -12.54
N PRO A 199 -6.24 11.47 -11.25
CA PRO A 199 -5.11 11.48 -10.31
C PRO A 199 -4.39 10.13 -10.20
N ALA A 200 -5.13 9.01 -10.22
CA ALA A 200 -4.54 7.68 -10.22
C ALA A 200 -3.68 7.44 -11.47
N TRP A 201 -4.18 7.80 -12.66
CA TRP A 201 -3.40 7.72 -13.89
C TRP A 201 -2.14 8.58 -13.82
N GLU A 202 -2.22 9.81 -13.29
CA GLU A 202 -1.07 10.71 -13.16
C GLU A 202 0.01 10.14 -12.21
N GLU A 203 -0.39 9.51 -11.11
CA GLU A 203 0.57 8.85 -10.21
C GLU A 203 1.21 7.63 -10.87
N MET A 204 0.47 6.86 -11.66
CA MET A 204 1.04 5.75 -12.41
C MET A 204 2.00 6.22 -13.50
N VAL A 205 1.73 7.35 -14.18
CA VAL A 205 2.69 7.98 -15.11
C VAL A 205 3.99 8.36 -14.39
N LYS A 206 3.91 8.93 -13.18
CA LYS A 206 5.10 9.28 -12.38
C LYS A 206 5.87 8.04 -11.92
N THR A 207 5.16 6.95 -11.59
CA THR A 207 5.76 5.69 -11.14
C THR A 207 6.47 4.97 -12.29
N ILE A 208 5.83 4.89 -13.45
CA ILE A 208 6.34 4.19 -14.63
C ILE A 208 7.41 5.05 -15.36
N GLY A 209 7.30 6.38 -15.27
CA GLY A 209 8.20 7.33 -15.90
C GLY A 209 7.79 7.79 -17.30
N HIS A 210 6.66 7.30 -17.82
CA HIS A 210 6.10 7.74 -19.11
C HIS A 210 4.59 7.51 -19.17
N ALA A 211 3.90 8.23 -20.07
CA ALA A 211 2.45 8.11 -20.28
C ALA A 211 2.06 7.06 -21.36
N ARG A 212 3.03 6.46 -22.04
CA ARG A 212 2.80 5.53 -23.17
C ARG A 212 2.47 4.12 -22.72
N PHE A 213 1.35 3.96 -22.03
CA PHE A 213 0.76 2.67 -21.64
C PHE A 213 -0.74 2.71 -21.90
N LEU A 214 -1.35 1.56 -22.04
CA LEU A 214 -2.80 1.41 -22.14
C LEU A 214 -3.42 1.45 -20.74
N TYR A 215 -4.18 2.49 -20.44
CA TYR A 215 -4.94 2.63 -19.21
C TYR A 215 -6.29 1.94 -19.35
N VAL A 216 -6.50 0.87 -18.61
CA VAL A 216 -7.74 0.09 -18.62
C VAL A 216 -8.54 0.40 -17.37
N ALA A 217 -9.75 0.89 -17.55
CA ALA A 217 -10.64 1.27 -16.45
C ALA A 217 -12.11 1.11 -16.83
N ASP A 218 -13.01 1.23 -15.86
CA ASP A 218 -14.45 1.18 -16.08
C ASP A 218 -15.00 2.47 -16.71
N CYS A 219 -16.34 2.54 -16.86
CA CYS A 219 -17.01 3.70 -17.46
C CYS A 219 -16.83 5.02 -16.68
N LYS A 220 -16.43 4.98 -15.42
CA LYS A 220 -16.16 6.18 -14.61
C LYS A 220 -14.93 6.95 -15.11
N ALA A 221 -13.98 6.26 -15.73
CA ALA A 221 -12.84 6.89 -16.40
C ALA A 221 -13.20 7.53 -17.75
N ALA A 222 -14.42 7.34 -18.25
CA ALA A 222 -14.84 7.86 -19.55
C ALA A 222 -15.12 9.38 -19.59
N ALA A 223 -15.00 10.08 -18.45
CA ALA A 223 -15.15 11.54 -18.39
C ALA A 223 -14.26 12.25 -19.44
N LEU A 224 -14.83 13.24 -20.12
CA LEU A 224 -14.14 13.95 -21.22
C LEU A 224 -12.79 14.51 -20.80
N LEU A 225 -12.71 15.12 -19.61
CA LEU A 225 -11.46 15.67 -19.07
C LEU A 225 -10.39 14.59 -18.91
N THR A 226 -10.73 13.42 -18.38
CA THR A 226 -9.82 12.29 -18.20
C THR A 226 -9.27 11.84 -19.56
N ARG A 227 -10.14 11.58 -20.52
CA ARG A 227 -9.76 11.13 -21.87
C ARG A 227 -8.90 12.18 -22.60
N ALA A 228 -9.31 13.46 -22.56
CA ALA A 228 -8.58 14.56 -23.19
C ALA A 228 -7.19 14.75 -22.59
N THR A 229 -7.05 14.60 -21.26
CA THR A 229 -5.75 14.71 -20.58
C THR A 229 -4.82 13.56 -20.97
N ILE A 230 -5.33 12.33 -21.00
CA ILE A 230 -4.55 11.15 -21.40
C ILE A 230 -4.07 11.28 -22.84
N ASP A 231 -4.97 11.66 -23.75
CA ASP A 231 -4.65 11.87 -25.18
C ASP A 231 -3.62 12.99 -25.39
N HIS A 232 -3.81 14.13 -24.72
CA HIS A 232 -2.86 15.26 -24.77
C HIS A 232 -1.44 14.85 -24.34
N LYS A 233 -1.33 14.00 -23.31
CA LYS A 233 -0.04 13.45 -22.82
C LYS A 233 0.43 12.23 -23.63
N LYS A 234 -0.22 11.91 -24.76
CA LYS A 234 0.09 10.78 -25.66
C LYS A 234 0.03 9.41 -24.98
N GLY A 235 -0.87 9.27 -24.01
CA GLY A 235 -1.26 8.00 -23.42
C GLY A 235 -2.34 7.30 -24.21
N TYR A 236 -2.66 6.07 -23.83
CA TYR A 236 -3.74 5.28 -24.42
C TYR A 236 -4.73 4.91 -23.32
N TYR A 237 -6.02 4.80 -23.66
CA TYR A 237 -7.03 4.34 -22.71
C TYR A 237 -7.98 3.34 -23.35
N PHE A 238 -8.46 2.42 -22.54
CA PHE A 238 -9.54 1.49 -22.86
C PHE A 238 -10.55 1.56 -21.72
N VAL A 239 -11.72 2.15 -22.01
CA VAL A 239 -12.78 2.37 -21.03
C VAL A 239 -14.12 1.94 -21.64
N SER A 240 -14.99 1.35 -20.82
CA SER A 240 -16.35 1.09 -21.24
C SER A 240 -17.12 2.43 -21.31
N LEU A 241 -17.95 2.60 -22.34
CA LEU A 241 -18.86 3.74 -22.43
C LEU A 241 -20.22 3.38 -21.87
N THR A 242 -20.84 4.29 -21.13
CA THR A 242 -22.24 4.16 -20.71
C THR A 242 -23.18 4.33 -21.90
N HIS A 243 -24.39 3.81 -21.82
CA HIS A 243 -25.39 3.92 -22.91
C HIS A 243 -25.74 5.36 -23.31
N ASP A 244 -25.47 6.35 -22.44
CA ASP A 244 -25.83 7.76 -22.62
C ASP A 244 -24.73 8.63 -23.26
N TRP A 245 -23.61 8.07 -23.68
CA TRP A 245 -22.50 8.84 -24.27
C TRP A 245 -22.86 9.62 -25.54
N ARG A 246 -24.00 9.32 -26.17
CA ARG A 246 -24.48 10.02 -27.38
C ARG A 246 -25.09 11.40 -27.11
N ASN A 247 -25.37 11.70 -25.83
CA ASN A 247 -26.09 12.92 -25.42
C ASN A 247 -25.27 13.83 -24.50
N SER A 248 -23.98 13.59 -24.27
CA SER A 248 -23.08 14.39 -23.44
C SER A 248 -21.95 15.04 -24.26
#